data_57e612612a3a44374dc58a9f285257f3
#
_entry.id   57e612612a3a44374dc58a9f285257f3
#
_cell.length_a   1.000
_cell.length_b   1.000
_cell.length_c   1.000
_cell.angle_alpha   90.00
_cell.angle_beta   90.00
_cell.angle_gamma   90.00
#
_symmetry.space_group_name_H-M   'P 1'
#
loop_
_entity.id
_entity.type
_entity.pdbx_description
1 polymer ?
#
loop_
_entity_poly.entity_id
_entity_poly.type
_entity_poly.pdbx_seq_one_letter_code
_entity_poly.pdbx_strand_id
1 'polypeptide(L)'
;MKTKFGIVGCGFLGNIVANAWKNGLLEDYELVGVTSRSPESAQKAAEAVGCTVCADVGALLALDPEYIVETASVEAVREMAIPVLKRGVNLVVISIGAFADLAFYEQVRQAAR
;
A
#
# COMPACT_ATOMS: atom_id res chain seq x y z
N MET A 1 -13.49 -13.60 -9.17
CA MET A 1 -13.15 -12.19 -8.94
C MET A 1 -11.78 -12.09 -8.31
N LYS A 2 -10.98 -11.16 -8.77
CA LYS A 2 -9.66 -10.92 -8.17
C LYS A 2 -9.78 -9.94 -7.00
N THR A 3 -9.02 -10.18 -5.94
CA THR A 3 -8.92 -9.25 -4.82
C THR A 3 -8.05 -8.06 -5.23
N LYS A 4 -8.57 -6.86 -5.10
CA LYS A 4 -7.84 -5.65 -5.49
C LYS A 4 -6.90 -5.20 -4.38
N PHE A 5 -5.69 -4.82 -4.75
CA PHE A 5 -4.73 -4.27 -3.79
C PHE A 5 -3.98 -3.08 -4.37
N GLY A 6 -3.44 -2.26 -3.49
CA GLY A 6 -2.58 -1.13 -3.87
C GLY A 6 -1.27 -1.19 -3.12
N ILE A 7 -0.26 -0.49 -3.63
CA ILE A 7 1.06 -0.42 -3.02
C ILE A 7 1.39 1.03 -2.66
N VAL A 8 1.81 1.25 -1.42
CA VAL A 8 2.36 2.52 -0.96
C VAL A 8 3.87 2.36 -0.82
N GLY A 9 4.61 3.15 -1.57
CA GLY A 9 6.07 3.04 -1.64
C GLY A 9 6.50 2.14 -2.77
N CYS A 10 7.25 2.68 -3.73
CA CYS A 10 7.67 1.98 -4.92
C CYS A 10 9.19 1.81 -4.95
N GLY A 11 9.79 1.55 -3.78
CA GLY A 11 11.20 1.21 -3.66
C GLY A 11 11.43 -0.27 -3.97
N PHE A 12 12.56 -0.79 -3.49
CA PHE A 12 12.99 -2.14 -3.82
C PHE A 12 11.94 -3.22 -3.50
N LEU A 13 11.38 -3.19 -2.28
CA LEU A 13 10.39 -4.18 -1.87
C LEU A 13 9.07 -4.04 -2.63
N GLY A 14 8.63 -2.79 -2.86
CA GLY A 14 7.43 -2.54 -3.65
C GLY A 14 7.56 -3.07 -5.06
N ASN A 15 8.72 -2.90 -5.68
CA ASN A 15 8.98 -3.43 -7.02
C ASN A 15 8.97 -4.96 -7.05
N ILE A 16 9.47 -5.62 -5.99
CA ILE A 16 9.41 -7.07 -5.89
C ILE A 16 7.98 -7.56 -5.88
N VAL A 17 7.11 -6.93 -5.07
CA VAL A 17 5.68 -7.29 -5.00
C VAL A 17 5.01 -7.07 -6.35
N ALA A 18 5.24 -5.90 -6.98
CA ALA A 18 4.65 -5.59 -8.27
C ALA A 18 5.09 -6.56 -9.37
N ASN A 19 6.37 -6.92 -9.39
CA ASN A 19 6.90 -7.90 -10.35
C ASN A 19 6.35 -9.30 -10.10
N ALA A 20 6.18 -9.69 -8.84
CA ALA A 20 5.57 -10.98 -8.51
C ALA A 20 4.14 -11.04 -9.05
N TRP A 21 3.36 -9.97 -8.91
CA TRP A 21 2.02 -9.90 -9.47
C TRP A 21 2.05 -9.99 -11.00
N LYS A 22 2.93 -9.22 -11.65
CA LYS A 22 3.07 -9.20 -13.11
C LYS A 22 3.42 -10.58 -13.67
N ASN A 23 4.25 -11.33 -12.96
CA ASN A 23 4.69 -12.67 -13.38
C ASN A 23 3.69 -13.78 -13.06
N GLY A 24 2.50 -13.41 -12.59
CA GLY A 24 1.43 -14.38 -12.32
C GLY A 24 1.53 -15.11 -10.99
N LEU A 25 2.45 -14.70 -10.12
CA LEU A 25 2.60 -15.32 -8.80
C LEU A 25 1.47 -14.95 -7.84
N LEU A 26 0.70 -13.89 -8.16
CA LEU A 26 -0.44 -13.42 -7.38
C LEU A 26 -1.70 -13.41 -8.25
N GLU A 27 -2.02 -14.55 -8.87
CA GLU A 27 -3.11 -14.67 -9.84
C GLU A 27 -4.49 -14.22 -9.33
N ASP A 28 -4.74 -14.45 -8.03
CA ASP A 28 -6.03 -14.14 -7.43
C ASP A 28 -6.14 -12.68 -7.01
N TYR A 29 -5.14 -11.86 -7.31
CA TYR A 29 -5.07 -10.45 -6.90
C TYR A 29 -4.90 -9.54 -8.11
N GLU A 30 -5.45 -8.34 -7.99
CA GLU A 30 -5.31 -7.31 -9.02
C GLU A 30 -4.66 -6.07 -8.40
N LEU A 31 -3.50 -5.65 -8.93
CA LEU A 31 -2.84 -4.42 -8.53
C LEU A 31 -3.55 -3.24 -9.20
N VAL A 32 -4.31 -2.46 -8.43
CA VAL A 32 -5.11 -1.35 -8.98
C VAL A 32 -4.37 -0.03 -9.03
N GLY A 33 -3.38 0.17 -8.17
CA GLY A 33 -2.64 1.43 -8.18
C GLY A 33 -1.44 1.41 -7.26
N VAL A 34 -0.57 2.41 -7.45
CA VAL A 34 0.62 2.61 -6.64
C VAL A 34 0.74 4.09 -6.29
N THR A 35 1.32 4.38 -5.13
CA THR A 35 1.68 5.74 -4.76
C THR A 35 3.03 5.73 -4.05
N SER A 36 3.78 6.82 -4.17
CA SER A 36 5.12 6.96 -3.58
C SER A 36 5.43 8.44 -3.36
N ARG A 37 6.32 8.72 -2.42
CA ARG A 37 6.85 10.08 -2.26
C ARG A 37 7.65 10.54 -3.48
N SER A 38 8.24 9.59 -4.22
CA SER A 38 8.93 9.86 -5.47
C SER A 38 7.97 9.61 -6.64
N PRO A 39 7.48 10.66 -7.31
CA PRO A 39 6.60 10.46 -8.46
C PRO A 39 7.24 9.64 -9.57
N GLU A 40 8.55 9.76 -9.74
CA GLU A 40 9.28 8.99 -10.74
C GLU A 40 9.27 7.49 -10.43
N SER A 41 9.45 7.13 -9.15
CA SER A 41 9.41 5.73 -8.74
C SER A 41 8.03 5.12 -8.94
N ALA A 42 6.98 5.89 -8.59
CA ALA A 42 5.60 5.44 -8.80
C ALA A 42 5.32 5.26 -10.29
N GLN A 43 5.76 6.20 -11.13
CA GLN A 43 5.58 6.14 -12.57
C GLN A 43 6.25 4.89 -13.18
N LYS A 44 7.49 4.61 -12.78
CA LYS A 44 8.22 3.43 -13.27
C LYS A 44 7.53 2.13 -12.85
N ALA A 45 7.09 2.05 -11.60
CA ALA A 45 6.40 0.86 -11.12
C ALA A 45 5.08 0.65 -11.85
N ALA A 46 4.31 1.71 -12.05
CA ALA A 46 3.03 1.65 -12.74
C ALA A 46 3.20 1.24 -14.21
N GLU A 47 4.19 1.78 -14.90
CA GLU A 47 4.48 1.42 -16.29
C GLU A 47 4.90 -0.04 -16.42
N ALA A 48 5.67 -0.55 -15.46
CA ALA A 48 6.15 -1.92 -15.49
C ALA A 48 5.00 -2.94 -15.39
N VAL A 49 3.94 -2.63 -14.65
CA VAL A 49 2.84 -3.56 -14.39
C VAL A 49 1.51 -3.12 -14.99
N GLY A 50 1.42 -1.91 -15.52
CA GLY A 50 0.21 -1.43 -16.17
C GLY A 50 -0.91 -1.00 -15.22
N CYS A 51 -0.57 -0.44 -14.07
CA CYS A 51 -1.57 0.05 -13.11
C CYS A 51 -1.61 1.58 -13.04
N THR A 52 -2.49 2.13 -12.20
CA THR A 52 -2.67 3.58 -12.04
C THR A 52 -1.64 4.17 -11.08
N VAL A 53 -1.07 5.32 -11.45
CA VAL A 53 -0.26 6.12 -10.52
C VAL A 53 -1.20 7.00 -9.71
N CYS A 54 -1.10 6.93 -8.38
CA CYS A 54 -1.90 7.74 -7.48
C CYS A 54 -1.04 8.81 -6.83
N ALA A 55 -1.59 10.02 -6.70
CA ALA A 55 -0.86 11.16 -6.12
C ALA A 55 -0.61 10.97 -4.62
N ASP A 56 -1.56 10.32 -3.94
CA ASP A 56 -1.49 10.08 -2.50
C ASP A 56 -2.32 8.85 -2.12
N VAL A 57 -2.33 8.52 -0.83
CA VAL A 57 -3.09 7.39 -0.31
C VAL A 57 -4.60 7.59 -0.51
N GLY A 58 -5.09 8.83 -0.41
CA GLY A 58 -6.51 9.12 -0.64
C GLY A 58 -6.94 8.75 -2.06
N ALA A 59 -6.13 9.09 -3.06
CA ALA A 59 -6.40 8.71 -4.44
C ALA A 59 -6.36 7.19 -4.63
N LEU A 60 -5.44 6.52 -3.94
CA LEU A 60 -5.35 5.06 -3.98
C LEU A 60 -6.59 4.41 -3.38
N LEU A 61 -7.05 4.92 -2.24
CA LEU A 61 -8.27 4.41 -1.58
C LEU A 61 -9.52 4.62 -2.46
N ALA A 62 -9.54 5.64 -3.29
CA ALA A 62 -10.65 5.89 -4.21
C ALA A 62 -10.80 4.81 -5.28
N LEU A 63 -9.79 3.97 -5.49
CA LEU A 63 -9.86 2.83 -6.40
C LEU A 63 -10.48 1.59 -5.74
N ASP A 64 -10.90 1.70 -4.49
CA ASP A 64 -11.55 0.65 -3.70
C ASP A 64 -10.72 -0.64 -3.55
N PRO A 65 -9.43 -0.56 -3.18
CA PRO A 65 -8.66 -1.77 -2.92
C PRO A 65 -9.14 -2.44 -1.63
N GLU A 66 -9.04 -3.76 -1.58
CA GLU A 66 -9.33 -4.52 -0.36
C GLU A 66 -8.12 -4.57 0.58
N TYR A 67 -6.92 -4.47 0.00
CA TYR A 67 -5.65 -4.50 0.72
C TYR A 67 -4.75 -3.38 0.25
N ILE A 68 -3.98 -2.83 1.18
CA ILE A 68 -2.87 -1.93 0.86
C ILE A 68 -1.61 -2.52 1.46
N VAL A 69 -0.56 -2.62 0.65
CA VAL A 69 0.76 -3.09 1.06
C VAL A 69 1.66 -1.88 1.23
N GLU A 70 2.17 -1.67 2.44
CA GLU A 70 3.08 -0.57 2.74
C GLU A 70 4.52 -1.07 2.67
N THR A 71 5.31 -0.49 1.79
CA THR A 71 6.74 -0.78 1.63
C THR A 71 7.59 0.49 1.65
N ALA A 72 7.04 1.58 2.20
CA ALA A 72 7.66 2.90 2.13
C ALA A 72 8.55 3.22 3.33
N SER A 73 7.96 3.53 4.48
CA SER A 73 8.70 4.01 5.64
C SER A 73 7.81 3.99 6.90
N VAL A 74 8.46 4.14 8.06
CA VAL A 74 7.78 4.30 9.34
C VAL A 74 6.86 5.53 9.31
N GLU A 75 7.31 6.63 8.73
CA GLU A 75 6.52 7.85 8.61
C GLU A 75 5.28 7.62 7.75
N ALA A 76 5.40 6.88 6.65
CA ALA A 76 4.26 6.57 5.80
C ALA A 76 3.21 5.76 6.57
N VAL A 77 3.63 4.79 7.37
CA VAL A 77 2.71 4.01 8.20
C VAL A 77 1.98 4.93 9.18
N ARG A 78 2.71 5.83 9.83
CA ARG A 78 2.11 6.77 10.79
C ARG A 78 1.05 7.66 10.14
N GLU A 79 1.26 8.07 8.90
CA GLU A 79 0.34 8.95 8.19
C GLU A 79 -0.89 8.19 7.66
N MET A 80 -0.72 6.95 7.23
CA MET A 80 -1.76 6.25 6.46
C MET A 80 -2.52 5.16 7.21
N ALA A 81 -1.95 4.59 8.28
CA ALA A 81 -2.55 3.39 8.89
C ALA A 81 -3.99 3.61 9.35
N ILE A 82 -4.23 4.68 10.09
CA ILE A 82 -5.56 4.94 10.63
C ILE A 82 -6.58 5.26 9.54
N PRO A 83 -6.30 6.19 8.58
CA PRO A 83 -7.24 6.42 7.49
C PRO A 83 -7.57 5.18 6.68
N VAL A 84 -6.57 4.34 6.39
CA VAL A 84 -6.76 3.10 5.62
C VAL A 84 -7.68 2.15 6.37
N LEU A 85 -7.39 1.90 7.64
CA LEU A 85 -8.15 0.95 8.45
C LEU A 85 -9.58 1.44 8.73
N LYS A 86 -9.77 2.73 8.94
CA LYS A 86 -11.11 3.31 9.14
C LYS A 86 -11.99 3.16 7.90
N ARG A 87 -11.39 3.08 6.73
CA ARG A 87 -12.12 2.84 5.49
C ARG A 87 -12.47 1.37 5.29
N GLY A 88 -12.05 0.50 6.20
CA GLY A 88 -12.31 -0.92 6.10
C GLY A 88 -11.34 -1.68 5.19
N VAL A 89 -10.22 -1.06 4.84
CA VAL A 89 -9.20 -1.67 3.98
C VAL A 89 -8.16 -2.36 4.85
N ASN A 90 -7.77 -3.57 4.49
CA ASN A 90 -6.73 -4.32 5.20
C ASN A 90 -5.36 -3.76 4.86
N LEU A 91 -4.49 -3.66 5.86
CA LEU A 91 -3.17 -3.08 5.70
C LEU A 91 -2.09 -4.11 6.00
N VAL A 92 -1.19 -4.33 5.03
CA VAL A 92 0.01 -5.15 5.22
C VAL A 92 1.18 -4.19 5.41
N VAL A 93 1.81 -4.24 6.57
CA VAL A 93 2.87 -3.31 6.96
C VAL A 93 4.23 -4.01 6.94
N ILE A 94 5.17 -3.47 6.17
CA ILE A 94 6.56 -3.94 6.16
C ILE A 94 7.38 -3.09 7.15
N SER A 95 7.09 -1.79 7.25
CA SER A 95 7.80 -0.86 8.15
C SER A 95 7.29 -0.95 9.59
N ILE A 96 7.44 -2.09 10.22
CA ILE A 96 6.85 -2.39 11.53
C ILE A 96 7.42 -1.55 12.68
N GLY A 97 8.55 -0.88 12.48
CA GLY A 97 9.12 0.01 13.48
C GLY A 97 8.18 1.12 13.96
N ALA A 98 7.15 1.46 13.15
CA ALA A 98 6.13 2.42 13.58
C ALA A 98 5.40 2.00 14.85
N PHE A 99 5.27 0.69 15.08
CA PHE A 99 4.54 0.16 16.23
C PHE A 99 5.36 0.08 17.51
N ALA A 100 6.62 0.52 17.48
CA ALA A 100 7.40 0.70 18.69
C ALA A 100 6.86 1.84 19.57
N ASP A 101 6.10 2.78 18.98
CA ASP A 101 5.36 3.81 19.70
C ASP A 101 4.06 3.20 20.22
N LEU A 102 3.94 2.98 21.53
CA LEU A 102 2.80 2.31 22.13
C LEU A 102 1.48 3.08 21.93
N ALA A 103 1.55 4.41 21.98
CA ALA A 103 0.35 5.23 21.76
C ALA A 103 -0.16 5.07 20.33
N PHE A 104 0.72 5.07 19.36
CA PHE A 104 0.36 4.86 17.96
C PHE A 104 -0.16 3.44 17.74
N TYR A 105 0.51 2.43 18.31
CA TYR A 105 0.06 1.05 18.22
C TYR A 105 -1.38 0.89 18.72
N GLU A 106 -1.71 1.50 19.85
CA GLU A 106 -3.06 1.42 20.42
C GLU A 106 -4.09 2.08 19.51
N GLN A 107 -3.75 3.24 18.92
CA GLN A 107 -4.63 3.92 17.98
C GLN A 107 -4.91 3.06 16.75
N VAL A 108 -3.89 2.40 16.22
CA VAL A 108 -4.03 1.50 15.06
C VAL A 108 -4.89 0.29 15.42
N ARG A 109 -4.66 -0.30 16.59
CA ARG A 109 -5.43 -1.44 17.05
C ARG A 109 -6.93 -1.10 17.16
N GLN A 110 -7.24 0.10 17.65
CA GLN A 110 -8.62 0.57 17.74
C GLN A 110 -9.24 0.79 16.35
N ALA A 111 -8.49 1.39 15.44
CA ALA A 111 -8.96 1.64 14.07
C ALA A 111 -9.18 0.36 13.28
N ALA A 112 -8.47 -0.71 13.60
CA ALA A 112 -8.57 -2.00 12.92
C ALA A 112 -9.79 -2.84 13.35
N ARG A 113 -10.49 -2.43 14.41
CA ARG A 113 -11.65 -3.17 14.91
C ARG A 113 -12.93 -2.85 14.16
#